data_efd91c21cbcf9c173a941a47e6c869e4
#
_entry.id   efd91c21cbcf9c173a941a47e6c869e4
#
_cell.length_a   1.000
_cell.length_b   1.000
_cell.length_c   1.000
_cell.angle_alpha   90.00
_cell.angle_beta   90.00
_cell.angle_gamma   90.00
#
_symmetry.space_group_name_H-M   'P 1'
#
loop_
_entity.id
_entity.type
_entity.pdbx_description
1 polymer ?
#
loop_
_entity_poly.entity_id
_entity_poly.type
_entity_poly.pdbx_seq_one_letter_code
_entity_poly.pdbx_strand_id
1 'polypeptide(L)'
;HRHDSFQGALVMSCRVVITGAGWITPMGHDIESVWKRLVAGDTAVAAIDRFDATTFPTNFANQVRDYDWTNYVEDASRHGQPGMHTAFALGAARQAWDSAGLGDMQGLDRRRCGLYLGSGEGVLDFDSYQKTSLSAWNGESIDDSEWLEAAKKHISCAYEVAQEPNEPIAHIAREFGLRGPAFNCLTACAASTQAIGEACDILQRGDADVMISGGTHTMLHVLGITGFNRLTQPTTAFGGSRMAGHMMGLFVAVTFGSAYTV
;
A
#
# COMPACT_ATOMS: atom_id res chain seq x y z
N HIS A 1 -3.53 56.85 -12.51
CA HIS A 1 -3.85 55.48 -12.88
C HIS A 1 -2.61 54.85 -13.54
N ARG A 2 -1.81 54.14 -12.76
CA ARG A 2 -0.77 53.25 -13.29
C ARG A 2 -1.38 51.87 -13.46
N HIS A 3 -1.48 51.41 -14.70
CA HIS A 3 -1.71 50.04 -15.02
C HIS A 3 -0.36 49.31 -14.81
N ASP A 4 -0.22 48.65 -13.70
CA ASP A 4 0.83 47.65 -13.52
C ASP A 4 0.42 46.44 -14.36
N SER A 5 1.15 46.30 -15.48
CA SER A 5 1.11 45.13 -16.33
C SER A 5 1.67 43.94 -15.51
N PHE A 6 0.84 43.07 -15.06
CA PHE A 6 1.25 41.74 -14.65
C PHE A 6 1.86 41.05 -15.89
N GLN A 7 3.18 41.13 -16.00
CA GLN A 7 3.93 40.24 -16.88
C GLN A 7 3.77 38.86 -16.27
N GLY A 8 2.85 38.04 -16.84
CA GLY A 8 2.75 36.63 -16.52
C GLY A 8 4.11 35.97 -16.76
N ALA A 9 4.80 35.61 -15.71
CA ALA A 9 5.91 34.70 -15.82
C ALA A 9 5.39 33.47 -16.59
N LEU A 10 6.01 33.18 -17.72
CA LEU A 10 5.83 31.90 -18.40
C LEU A 10 6.20 30.82 -17.37
N VAL A 11 5.19 30.23 -16.75
CA VAL A 11 5.38 29.02 -15.96
C VAL A 11 5.78 27.96 -16.97
N MET A 12 7.09 27.69 -17.07
CA MET A 12 7.56 26.56 -17.84
C MET A 12 6.88 25.32 -17.24
N SER A 13 5.92 24.76 -17.95
CA SER A 13 5.22 23.56 -17.50
C SER A 13 6.23 22.41 -17.51
N CYS A 14 6.68 22.03 -16.33
CA CYS A 14 7.51 20.85 -16.16
C CYS A 14 6.67 19.62 -16.58
N ARG A 15 7.15 18.87 -17.57
CA ARG A 15 6.54 17.60 -17.95
C ARG A 15 6.94 16.54 -16.92
N VAL A 16 5.94 15.92 -16.31
CA VAL A 16 6.14 14.76 -15.45
C VAL A 16 6.02 13.50 -16.29
N VAL A 17 6.96 12.60 -16.17
CA VAL A 17 7.01 11.33 -16.90
C VAL A 17 7.18 10.15 -15.95
N ILE A 18 6.61 9.02 -16.31
CA ILE A 18 6.84 7.75 -15.63
C ILE A 18 8.17 7.21 -16.08
N THR A 19 9.08 6.93 -15.15
CA THR A 19 10.43 6.42 -15.42
C THR A 19 10.60 4.97 -15.04
N GLY A 20 9.78 4.45 -14.14
CA GLY A 20 9.81 3.06 -13.73
C GLY A 20 8.49 2.62 -13.11
N ALA A 21 8.28 1.32 -13.07
CA ALA A 21 7.10 0.72 -12.47
C ALA A 21 7.43 -0.62 -11.81
N GLY A 22 6.61 -1.05 -10.85
CA GLY A 22 6.74 -2.34 -10.18
C GLY A 22 5.41 -2.82 -9.64
N TRP A 23 5.18 -4.13 -9.72
CA TRP A 23 3.94 -4.77 -9.32
C TRP A 23 4.20 -5.99 -8.44
N ILE A 24 3.48 -6.06 -7.31
CA ILE A 24 3.31 -7.28 -6.51
C ILE A 24 1.81 -7.53 -6.44
N THR A 25 1.37 -8.60 -7.08
CA THR A 25 -0.05 -8.93 -7.23
C THR A 25 -0.31 -10.42 -7.02
N PRO A 26 -1.56 -10.83 -6.79
CA PRO A 26 -1.93 -12.24 -6.78
C PRO A 26 -1.65 -13.00 -8.09
N MET A 27 -1.47 -12.27 -9.19
CA MET A 27 -1.21 -12.85 -10.51
C MET A 27 0.28 -13.00 -10.83
N GLY A 28 1.15 -12.40 -10.03
CA GLY A 28 2.60 -12.44 -10.20
C GLY A 28 3.29 -11.31 -9.45
N HIS A 29 4.61 -11.39 -9.39
CA HIS A 29 5.44 -10.48 -8.63
C HIS A 29 6.33 -9.61 -9.53
N ASP A 30 5.97 -9.46 -10.78
CA ASP A 30 6.60 -8.57 -11.76
C ASP A 30 5.60 -8.17 -12.85
N ILE A 31 5.89 -7.08 -13.55
CA ILE A 31 4.99 -6.51 -14.56
C ILE A 31 4.76 -7.46 -15.73
N GLU A 32 5.80 -8.11 -16.22
CA GLU A 32 5.73 -8.94 -17.43
C GLU A 32 4.83 -10.17 -17.21
N SER A 33 5.07 -10.91 -16.12
CA SER A 33 4.26 -12.08 -15.77
C SER A 33 2.81 -11.72 -15.51
N VAL A 34 2.55 -10.63 -14.77
CA VAL A 34 1.19 -10.15 -14.49
C VAL A 34 0.50 -9.72 -15.77
N TRP A 35 1.16 -8.94 -16.63
CA TRP A 35 0.60 -8.47 -17.88
C TRP A 35 0.24 -9.61 -18.83
N LYS A 36 1.13 -10.60 -18.96
CA LYS A 36 0.89 -11.81 -19.77
C LYS A 36 -0.35 -12.56 -19.31
N ARG A 37 -0.52 -12.76 -18.01
CA ARG A 37 -1.68 -13.43 -17.43
C ARG A 37 -2.96 -12.62 -17.58
N LEU A 38 -2.90 -11.31 -17.41
CA LEU A 38 -4.05 -10.41 -17.62
C LEU A 38 -4.55 -10.48 -19.06
N VAL A 39 -3.65 -10.39 -20.04
CA VAL A 39 -4.01 -10.47 -21.47
C VAL A 39 -4.55 -11.85 -21.85
N ALA A 40 -4.09 -12.91 -21.19
CA ALA A 40 -4.60 -14.26 -21.38
C ALA A 40 -6.00 -14.50 -20.74
N GLY A 41 -6.50 -13.52 -19.97
CA GLY A 41 -7.77 -13.68 -19.24
C GLY A 41 -7.66 -14.62 -18.03
N ASP A 42 -6.45 -14.80 -17.51
CA ASP A 42 -6.17 -15.63 -16.32
C ASP A 42 -6.82 -15.06 -15.07
N THR A 43 -6.98 -15.91 -14.05
CA THR A 43 -7.44 -15.52 -12.73
C THR A 43 -6.53 -16.07 -11.64
N ALA A 44 -6.42 -15.32 -10.53
CA ALA A 44 -5.74 -15.77 -9.31
C ALA A 44 -6.73 -16.05 -8.17
N VAL A 45 -8.03 -16.07 -8.48
CA VAL A 45 -9.08 -16.39 -7.49
C VAL A 45 -8.93 -17.84 -7.06
N ALA A 46 -8.81 -18.07 -5.77
CA ALA A 46 -8.73 -19.40 -5.16
C ALA A 46 -9.33 -19.39 -3.75
N ALA A 47 -9.47 -20.57 -3.17
CA ALA A 47 -9.90 -20.69 -1.78
C ALA A 47 -8.95 -19.92 -0.85
N ILE A 48 -9.51 -19.26 0.17
CA ILE A 48 -8.73 -18.61 1.21
C ILE A 48 -8.01 -19.69 2.04
N ASP A 49 -6.69 -19.52 2.22
CA ASP A 49 -5.85 -20.42 2.99
C ASP A 49 -5.11 -19.75 4.17
N ARG A 50 -5.26 -18.43 4.31
CA ARG A 50 -4.63 -17.65 5.40
C ARG A 50 -5.32 -17.80 6.74
N PHE A 51 -6.60 -18.13 6.74
CA PHE A 51 -7.43 -18.41 7.91
C PHE A 51 -8.57 -19.34 7.52
N ASP A 52 -9.22 -19.95 8.50
CA ASP A 52 -10.39 -20.79 8.25
C ASP A 52 -11.59 -19.93 7.81
N ALA A 53 -11.86 -19.94 6.51
CA ALA A 53 -12.95 -19.20 5.90
C ALA A 53 -14.19 -20.07 5.64
N THR A 54 -14.27 -21.30 6.15
CA THR A 54 -15.35 -22.26 5.86
C THR A 54 -16.72 -21.78 6.30
N THR A 55 -16.79 -20.94 7.34
CA THR A 55 -18.03 -20.36 7.85
C THR A 55 -18.38 -19.00 7.25
N PHE A 56 -17.54 -18.47 6.38
CA PHE A 56 -17.78 -17.17 5.75
C PHE A 56 -18.63 -17.30 4.49
N PRO A 57 -19.52 -16.33 4.22
CA PRO A 57 -20.26 -16.28 2.95
C PRO A 57 -19.33 -16.22 1.73
N THR A 58 -18.15 -15.60 1.89
CA THR A 58 -17.07 -15.55 0.90
C THR A 58 -15.87 -16.30 1.43
N ASN A 59 -15.53 -17.42 0.80
CA ASN A 59 -14.42 -18.29 1.17
C ASN A 59 -13.34 -18.37 0.10
N PHE A 60 -13.36 -17.47 -0.85
CA PHE A 60 -12.37 -17.35 -1.93
C PHE A 60 -11.87 -15.91 -2.07
N ALA A 61 -10.64 -15.74 -2.50
CA ALA A 61 -10.03 -14.44 -2.72
C ALA A 61 -8.86 -14.52 -3.71
N ASN A 62 -8.42 -13.36 -4.17
CA ASN A 62 -7.11 -13.20 -4.80
C ASN A 62 -6.07 -13.02 -3.71
N GLN A 63 -5.08 -13.91 -3.64
CA GLN A 63 -4.03 -13.90 -2.62
C GLN A 63 -2.65 -13.84 -3.29
N VAL A 64 -1.77 -12.98 -2.79
CA VAL A 64 -0.35 -13.04 -3.12
C VAL A 64 0.24 -14.25 -2.40
N ARG A 65 0.77 -15.19 -3.16
CA ARG A 65 1.40 -16.44 -2.69
C ARG A 65 2.86 -16.48 -3.08
N ASP A 66 3.64 -17.26 -2.36
CA ASP A 66 5.06 -17.54 -2.67
C ASP A 66 5.89 -16.24 -2.82
N TYR A 67 5.54 -15.24 -2.02
CA TYR A 67 6.21 -13.95 -2.01
C TYR A 67 7.09 -13.79 -0.77
N ASP A 68 8.36 -13.57 -1.03
CA ASP A 68 9.36 -13.26 0.00
C ASP A 68 9.90 -11.84 -0.24
N TRP A 69 9.49 -10.91 0.60
CA TRP A 69 9.88 -9.50 0.52
C TRP A 69 11.37 -9.28 0.76
N THR A 70 12.05 -10.22 1.45
CA THR A 70 13.47 -10.09 1.76
C THR A 70 14.35 -10.10 0.50
N ASN A 71 13.83 -10.66 -0.61
CA ASN A 71 14.50 -10.62 -1.91
C ASN A 71 14.51 -9.22 -2.57
N TYR A 72 13.80 -8.25 -2.00
CA TYR A 72 13.61 -6.92 -2.59
C TYR A 72 14.26 -5.80 -1.76
N VAL A 73 14.98 -6.13 -0.70
CA VAL A 73 15.64 -5.18 0.19
C VAL A 73 17.14 -5.51 0.31
N GLU A 74 17.94 -4.50 0.60
CA GLU A 74 19.39 -4.68 0.79
C GLU A 74 19.71 -5.40 2.10
N ASP A 75 18.98 -5.05 3.16
CA ASP A 75 19.17 -5.60 4.50
C ASP A 75 17.83 -5.74 5.21
N ALA A 76 17.31 -6.96 5.27
CA ALA A 76 16.03 -7.26 5.89
C ALA A 76 16.00 -6.91 7.40
N SER A 77 17.16 -6.94 8.08
CA SER A 77 17.21 -6.61 9.50
C SER A 77 16.81 -5.16 9.82
N ARG A 78 16.96 -4.26 8.85
CA ARG A 78 16.56 -2.85 8.96
C ARG A 78 15.04 -2.65 9.01
N HIS A 79 14.29 -3.65 8.58
CA HIS A 79 12.83 -3.58 8.45
C HIS A 79 12.09 -4.36 9.55
N GLY A 80 12.79 -5.25 10.26
CA GLY A 80 12.15 -6.10 11.27
C GLY A 80 11.09 -7.02 10.64
N GLN A 81 9.87 -6.94 11.14
CA GLN A 81 8.73 -7.67 10.58
C GLN A 81 7.71 -6.67 10.02
N PRO A 82 7.85 -6.26 8.76
CA PRO A 82 6.92 -5.31 8.16
C PRO A 82 5.53 -5.95 8.01
N GLY A 83 4.50 -5.15 8.17
CA GLY A 83 3.15 -5.57 7.83
C GLY A 83 3.07 -5.99 6.35
N MET A 84 2.08 -6.82 6.01
CA MET A 84 1.97 -7.39 4.66
C MET A 84 1.85 -6.32 3.57
N HIS A 85 1.08 -5.26 3.80
CA HIS A 85 0.96 -4.13 2.86
C HIS A 85 2.30 -3.41 2.67
N THR A 86 3.11 -3.29 3.73
CA THR A 86 4.47 -2.75 3.67
C THR A 86 5.41 -3.68 2.89
N ALA A 87 5.32 -4.98 3.12
CA ALA A 87 6.11 -5.97 2.39
C ALA A 87 5.84 -5.90 0.87
N PHE A 88 4.57 -5.80 0.46
CA PHE A 88 4.22 -5.61 -0.95
C PHE A 88 4.76 -4.29 -1.52
N ALA A 89 4.66 -3.22 -0.73
CA ALA A 89 5.17 -1.91 -1.11
C ALA A 89 6.68 -1.91 -1.37
N LEU A 90 7.46 -2.57 -0.51
CA LEU A 90 8.90 -2.71 -0.68
C LEU A 90 9.25 -3.41 -2.00
N GLY A 91 8.60 -4.53 -2.30
CA GLY A 91 8.87 -5.26 -3.53
C GLY A 91 8.54 -4.48 -4.80
N ALA A 92 7.38 -3.84 -4.84
CA ALA A 92 7.00 -3.04 -6.00
C ALA A 92 7.85 -1.77 -6.12
N ALA A 93 8.20 -1.11 -5.00
CA ALA A 93 9.08 0.05 -5.02
C ALA A 93 10.50 -0.30 -5.49
N ARG A 94 11.03 -1.47 -5.12
CA ARG A 94 12.32 -1.98 -5.61
C ARG A 94 12.29 -2.12 -7.14
N GLN A 95 11.29 -2.79 -7.68
CA GLN A 95 11.16 -2.95 -9.13
C GLN A 95 11.04 -1.59 -9.86
N ALA A 96 10.23 -0.68 -9.33
CA ALA A 96 10.08 0.66 -9.90
C ALA A 96 11.40 1.46 -9.85
N TRP A 97 12.13 1.37 -8.75
CA TRP A 97 13.42 2.01 -8.55
C TRP A 97 14.48 1.49 -9.51
N ASP A 98 14.59 0.17 -9.64
CA ASP A 98 15.57 -0.49 -10.50
C ASP A 98 15.25 -0.25 -11.99
N SER A 99 13.97 -0.37 -12.38
CA SER A 99 13.55 -0.11 -13.76
C SER A 99 13.73 1.35 -14.19
N ALA A 100 13.73 2.29 -13.25
CA ALA A 100 14.04 3.69 -13.49
C ALA A 100 15.56 4.00 -13.54
N GLY A 101 16.41 3.01 -13.23
CA GLY A 101 17.88 3.20 -13.18
C GLY A 101 18.36 4.12 -12.05
N LEU A 102 17.53 4.33 -11.00
CA LEU A 102 17.83 5.28 -9.93
C LEU A 102 18.90 4.78 -8.96
N GLY A 103 19.13 3.46 -8.89
CA GLY A 103 20.19 2.87 -8.08
C GLY A 103 21.59 3.28 -8.54
N ASP A 104 21.79 3.33 -9.86
CA ASP A 104 23.07 3.64 -10.49
C ASP A 104 23.25 5.13 -10.84
N MET A 105 22.23 5.95 -10.60
CA MET A 105 22.24 7.37 -10.95
C MET A 105 23.20 8.15 -10.05
N GLN A 106 24.33 8.56 -10.63
CA GLN A 106 25.31 9.40 -9.93
C GLN A 106 24.76 10.81 -9.72
N GLY A 107 24.99 11.35 -8.53
CA GLY A 107 24.56 12.72 -8.20
C GLY A 107 23.08 12.87 -7.83
N LEU A 108 22.33 11.78 -7.70
CA LEU A 108 20.94 11.82 -7.27
C LEU A 108 20.83 12.40 -5.84
N ASP A 109 20.25 13.59 -5.72
CA ASP A 109 20.03 14.21 -4.40
C ASP A 109 18.82 13.57 -3.71
N ARG A 110 19.09 12.74 -2.73
CA ARG A 110 18.04 12.04 -1.94
C ARG A 110 17.10 12.99 -1.19
N ARG A 111 17.48 14.25 -0.97
CA ARG A 111 16.61 15.28 -0.37
C ARG A 111 15.54 15.78 -1.35
N ARG A 112 15.74 15.51 -2.63
CA ARG A 112 14.81 15.81 -3.70
C ARG A 112 14.10 14.57 -4.26
N CYS A 113 14.26 13.43 -3.57
CA CYS A 113 13.55 12.20 -3.85
C CYS A 113 12.51 11.96 -2.78
N GLY A 114 11.24 11.97 -3.15
CA GLY A 114 10.09 11.88 -2.24
C GLY A 114 9.20 10.68 -2.50
N LEU A 115 8.15 10.61 -1.69
CA LEU A 115 7.14 9.56 -1.68
C LEU A 115 5.75 10.17 -1.53
N TYR A 116 4.78 9.66 -2.26
CA TYR A 116 3.37 9.87 -1.97
C TYR A 116 2.63 8.57 -2.22
N LEU A 117 2.13 7.91 -1.17
CA LEU A 117 1.46 6.62 -1.30
C LEU A 117 0.01 6.69 -0.82
N GLY A 118 -0.87 5.99 -1.54
CA GLY A 118 -2.18 5.63 -1.07
C GLY A 118 -2.10 4.29 -0.34
N SER A 119 -2.41 4.26 0.95
CA SER A 119 -2.45 3.01 1.69
C SER A 119 -3.52 3.05 2.78
N GLY A 120 -4.10 1.90 3.04
CA GLY A 120 -4.95 1.67 4.19
C GLY A 120 -4.16 0.99 5.31
N GLU A 121 -4.88 0.63 6.35
CA GLU A 121 -4.37 -0.17 7.45
C GLU A 121 -3.85 -1.53 6.96
N GLY A 122 -2.87 -2.06 7.65
CA GLY A 122 -2.36 -3.40 7.44
C GLY A 122 -3.27 -4.47 8.05
N VAL A 123 -2.76 -5.69 8.13
CA VAL A 123 -3.50 -6.82 8.73
C VAL A 123 -3.52 -6.68 10.24
N LEU A 124 -4.72 -6.54 10.81
CA LEU A 124 -4.92 -6.52 12.25
C LEU A 124 -4.54 -7.86 12.88
N ASP A 125 -3.89 -7.84 14.04
CA ASP A 125 -3.64 -9.01 14.89
C ASP A 125 -4.95 -9.44 15.58
N PHE A 126 -5.82 -10.08 14.79
CA PHE A 126 -7.15 -10.49 15.24
C PHE A 126 -7.10 -11.43 16.44
N ASP A 127 -6.14 -12.35 16.49
CA ASP A 127 -6.01 -13.32 17.57
C ASP A 127 -5.72 -12.65 18.92
N SER A 128 -4.84 -11.65 18.93
CA SER A 128 -4.53 -10.89 20.15
C SER A 128 -5.71 -10.06 20.62
N TYR A 129 -6.42 -9.40 19.71
CA TYR A 129 -7.66 -8.67 20.03
C TYR A 129 -8.76 -9.58 20.54
N GLN A 130 -8.95 -10.74 19.91
CA GLN A 130 -9.92 -11.74 20.36
C GLN A 130 -9.59 -12.25 21.77
N LYS A 131 -8.36 -12.66 22.01
CA LYS A 131 -7.90 -13.11 23.33
C LYS A 131 -8.11 -12.04 24.41
N THR A 132 -7.76 -10.81 24.10
CA THR A 132 -7.94 -9.66 24.99
C THR A 132 -9.40 -9.48 25.34
N SER A 133 -10.28 -9.45 24.34
CA SER A 133 -11.71 -9.22 24.54
C SER A 133 -12.38 -10.38 25.27
N LEU A 134 -12.01 -11.62 24.96
CA LEU A 134 -12.56 -12.81 25.68
C LEU A 134 -12.08 -12.88 27.12
N SER A 135 -10.87 -12.43 27.43
CA SER A 135 -10.35 -12.38 28.80
C SER A 135 -11.12 -11.37 29.68
N ALA A 136 -11.67 -10.34 29.08
CA ALA A 136 -12.41 -9.29 29.76
C ALA A 136 -13.94 -9.46 29.69
N TRP A 137 -14.42 -10.54 29.08
CA TRP A 137 -15.86 -10.81 28.94
C TRP A 137 -16.44 -11.40 30.22
N ASN A 138 -17.40 -10.72 30.83
CA ASN A 138 -18.05 -11.15 32.09
C ASN A 138 -19.36 -11.93 31.90
N GLY A 139 -19.73 -12.21 30.65
CA GLY A 139 -21.00 -12.91 30.31
C GLY A 139 -22.07 -11.98 29.71
N GLU A 140 -21.98 -10.67 29.94
CA GLU A 140 -22.90 -9.64 29.44
C GLU A 140 -22.19 -8.54 28.64
N SER A 141 -21.03 -8.12 29.11
CA SER A 141 -20.25 -7.03 28.54
C SER A 141 -18.75 -7.25 28.70
N ILE A 142 -17.97 -6.41 28.06
CA ILE A 142 -16.51 -6.33 28.28
C ILE A 142 -16.28 -5.37 29.42
N ASP A 143 -15.52 -5.80 30.43
CA ASP A 143 -15.01 -4.92 31.49
C ASP A 143 -13.79 -4.17 31.01
N ASP A 144 -13.83 -2.84 31.04
CA ASP A 144 -12.78 -1.99 30.49
C ASP A 144 -11.44 -2.14 31.24
N SER A 145 -11.49 -2.35 32.56
CA SER A 145 -10.28 -2.52 33.38
C SER A 145 -9.59 -3.84 33.10
N GLU A 146 -10.37 -4.91 33.04
CA GLU A 146 -9.87 -6.25 32.68
C GLU A 146 -9.35 -6.27 31.24
N TRP A 147 -10.05 -5.58 30.32
CA TRP A 147 -9.61 -5.45 28.94
C TRP A 147 -8.24 -4.75 28.85
N LEU A 148 -8.03 -3.65 29.60
CA LEU A 148 -6.76 -2.95 29.62
C LEU A 148 -5.62 -3.83 30.13
N GLU A 149 -5.82 -4.59 31.18
CA GLU A 149 -4.81 -5.51 31.71
C GLU A 149 -4.53 -6.67 30.75
N ALA A 150 -5.55 -7.20 30.09
CA ALA A 150 -5.41 -8.23 29.07
C ALA A 150 -4.69 -7.67 27.82
N ALA A 151 -5.00 -6.43 27.41
CA ALA A 151 -4.33 -5.75 26.29
C ALA A 151 -2.83 -5.60 26.51
N LYS A 152 -2.41 -5.14 27.68
CA LYS A 152 -0.99 -5.05 28.04
C LYS A 152 -0.24 -6.40 27.92
N LYS A 153 -0.95 -7.49 28.09
CA LYS A 153 -0.39 -8.84 28.05
C LYS A 153 -0.40 -9.44 26.65
N HIS A 154 -1.40 -9.15 25.84
CA HIS A 154 -1.65 -9.84 24.57
C HIS A 154 -1.36 -8.99 23.34
N ILE A 155 -1.58 -7.68 23.40
CA ILE A 155 -1.38 -6.79 22.26
C ILE A 155 0.07 -6.35 22.17
N SER A 156 0.68 -6.53 21.02
CA SER A 156 2.06 -6.16 20.74
C SER A 156 2.14 -4.78 20.10
N CYS A 157 2.82 -3.81 20.73
CA CYS A 157 3.07 -2.50 20.13
C CYS A 157 3.75 -2.60 18.75
N ALA A 158 4.60 -3.60 18.52
CA ALA A 158 5.26 -3.78 17.24
C ALA A 158 4.27 -4.18 16.13
N TYR A 159 3.30 -5.02 16.43
CA TYR A 159 2.24 -5.37 15.48
C TYR A 159 1.27 -4.21 15.23
N GLU A 160 0.94 -3.43 16.28
CA GLU A 160 0.11 -2.24 16.13
C GLU A 160 0.77 -1.21 15.20
N VAL A 161 2.05 -0.94 15.38
CA VAL A 161 2.80 -0.06 14.49
C VAL A 161 2.86 -0.63 13.07
N ALA A 162 3.14 -1.92 12.92
CA ALA A 162 3.30 -2.54 11.61
C ALA A 162 2.02 -2.52 10.74
N GLN A 163 0.84 -2.26 11.31
CA GLN A 163 -0.41 -2.12 10.56
C GLN A 163 -0.76 -0.67 10.19
N GLU A 164 -0.01 0.32 10.68
CA GLU A 164 -0.30 1.72 10.41
C GLU A 164 -0.17 2.06 8.91
N PRO A 165 -1.07 2.90 8.36
CA PRO A 165 -1.09 3.21 6.93
C PRO A 165 0.18 3.90 6.40
N ASN A 166 0.94 4.56 7.26
CA ASN A 166 2.18 5.27 6.90
C ASN A 166 3.44 4.39 6.95
N GLU A 167 3.37 3.17 7.47
CA GLU A 167 4.52 2.28 7.55
C GLU A 167 5.19 1.97 6.20
N PRO A 168 4.44 1.75 5.10
CA PRO A 168 5.06 1.59 3.78
C PRO A 168 5.99 2.74 3.42
N ILE A 169 5.62 3.99 3.74
CA ILE A 169 6.45 5.17 3.47
C ILE A 169 7.75 5.12 4.27
N ALA A 170 7.66 4.85 5.58
CA ALA A 170 8.81 4.80 6.46
C ALA A 170 9.82 3.74 5.99
N HIS A 171 9.33 2.57 5.60
CA HIS A 171 10.15 1.47 5.13
C HIS A 171 10.79 1.74 3.76
N ILE A 172 10.05 2.27 2.79
CA ILE A 172 10.59 2.63 1.47
C ILE A 172 11.59 3.77 1.60
N ALA A 173 11.30 4.81 2.39
CA ALA A 173 12.23 5.91 2.62
C ALA A 173 13.55 5.42 3.23
N ARG A 174 13.48 4.47 4.18
CA ARG A 174 14.65 3.84 4.81
C ARG A 174 15.45 3.02 3.81
N GLU A 175 14.78 2.21 2.99
CA GLU A 175 15.42 1.34 2.00
C GLU A 175 16.21 2.13 0.96
N PHE A 176 15.61 3.15 0.39
CA PHE A 176 16.25 3.94 -0.68
C PHE A 176 16.93 5.22 -0.17
N GLY A 177 16.96 5.47 1.12
CA GLY A 177 17.60 6.65 1.72
C GLY A 177 16.92 7.97 1.32
N LEU A 178 15.61 7.96 1.06
CA LEU A 178 14.87 9.13 0.61
C LEU A 178 14.66 10.13 1.74
N ARG A 179 14.78 11.42 1.43
CA ARG A 179 14.71 12.53 2.40
C ARG A 179 13.88 13.71 1.89
N GLY A 180 13.23 13.54 0.75
CA GLY A 180 12.31 14.52 0.16
C GLY A 180 10.91 14.47 0.79
N PRO A 181 9.92 15.13 0.17
CA PRO A 181 8.54 15.11 0.64
C PRO A 181 8.01 13.68 0.77
N ALA A 182 7.34 13.37 1.88
CA ALA A 182 6.83 12.03 2.15
C ALA A 182 5.43 12.10 2.76
N PHE A 183 4.43 11.60 2.03
CA PHE A 183 3.02 11.71 2.39
C PHE A 183 2.27 10.40 2.16
N ASN A 184 1.25 10.19 2.98
CA ASN A 184 0.27 9.14 2.81
C ASN A 184 -1.13 9.73 2.65
N CYS A 185 -1.96 9.14 1.78
CA CYS A 185 -3.39 9.42 1.74
C CYS A 185 -4.20 8.15 1.98
N LEU A 186 -5.28 8.33 2.74
CA LEU A 186 -6.19 7.27 3.13
C LEU A 186 -7.60 7.61 2.60
N THR A 187 -7.79 7.49 1.29
CA THR A 187 -9.04 7.83 0.60
C THR A 187 -9.67 6.60 -0.07
N ALA A 188 -9.58 5.47 0.63
CA ALA A 188 -10.12 4.18 0.20
C ALA A 188 -9.69 3.81 -1.23
N CYS A 189 -10.62 3.44 -2.10
CA CYS A 189 -10.34 3.00 -3.47
C CYS A 189 -9.67 4.07 -4.35
N ALA A 190 -9.80 5.35 -4.00
CA ALA A 190 -9.21 6.47 -4.75
C ALA A 190 -7.76 6.78 -4.33
N ALA A 191 -7.29 6.24 -3.20
CA ALA A 191 -6.04 6.64 -2.57
C ALA A 191 -4.83 6.55 -3.51
N SER A 192 -4.68 5.44 -4.23
CA SER A 192 -3.56 5.25 -5.16
C SER A 192 -3.55 6.27 -6.30
N THR A 193 -4.71 6.52 -6.91
CA THR A 193 -4.85 7.50 -8.01
C THR A 193 -4.62 8.92 -7.50
N GLN A 194 -5.14 9.25 -6.32
CA GLN A 194 -4.89 10.53 -5.68
C GLN A 194 -3.40 10.72 -5.39
N ALA A 195 -2.75 9.72 -4.82
CA ALA A 195 -1.31 9.78 -4.53
C ALA A 195 -0.48 10.08 -5.78
N ILE A 196 -0.82 9.47 -6.92
CA ILE A 196 -0.16 9.72 -8.20
C ILE A 196 -0.36 11.18 -8.66
N GLY A 197 -1.58 11.70 -8.56
CA GLY A 197 -1.87 13.11 -8.88
C GLY A 197 -1.06 14.08 -8.02
N GLU A 198 -1.09 13.90 -6.71
CA GLU A 198 -0.35 14.73 -5.75
C GLU A 198 1.18 14.66 -5.97
N ALA A 199 1.71 13.48 -6.30
CA ALA A 199 3.12 13.33 -6.65
C ALA A 199 3.48 14.12 -7.92
N CYS A 200 2.61 14.12 -8.93
CA CYS A 200 2.79 14.93 -10.13
C CYS A 200 2.81 16.43 -9.79
N ASP A 201 1.91 16.89 -8.95
CA ASP A 201 1.84 18.29 -8.54
C ASP A 201 3.08 18.73 -7.75
N ILE A 202 3.63 17.88 -6.89
CA ILE A 202 4.89 18.12 -6.16
C ILE A 202 6.05 18.29 -7.15
N LEU A 203 6.15 17.44 -8.17
CA LEU A 203 7.17 17.53 -9.20
C LEU A 203 7.01 18.80 -10.06
N GLN A 204 5.78 19.15 -10.46
CA GLN A 204 5.49 20.33 -11.26
C GLN A 204 5.82 21.64 -10.52
N ARG A 205 5.64 21.67 -9.20
CA ARG A 205 6.05 22.80 -8.37
C ARG A 205 7.57 22.88 -8.13
N GLY A 206 8.31 21.83 -8.49
CA GLY A 206 9.75 21.76 -8.27
C GLY A 206 10.13 21.45 -6.81
N ASP A 207 9.21 20.92 -6.01
CA ASP A 207 9.47 20.54 -4.60
C ASP A 207 10.30 19.24 -4.51
N ALA A 208 10.25 18.41 -5.54
CA ALA A 208 11.07 17.21 -5.72
C ALA A 208 11.48 17.03 -7.19
N ASP A 209 12.49 16.18 -7.43
CA ASP A 209 12.94 15.78 -8.78
C ASP A 209 12.48 14.37 -9.13
N VAL A 210 12.31 13.53 -8.11
CA VAL A 210 11.82 12.14 -8.23
C VAL A 210 10.79 11.88 -7.16
N MET A 211 9.70 11.24 -7.55
CA MET A 211 8.68 10.75 -6.60
C MET A 211 8.38 9.27 -6.84
N ILE A 212 8.39 8.45 -5.80
CA ILE A 212 7.78 7.13 -5.82
C ILE A 212 6.33 7.31 -5.40
N SER A 213 5.40 6.82 -6.21
CA SER A 213 3.97 6.94 -5.94
C SER A 213 3.20 5.69 -6.35
N GLY A 214 2.00 5.55 -5.84
CA GLY A 214 1.13 4.41 -6.09
C GLY A 214 0.29 4.06 -4.88
N GLY A 215 -0.03 2.78 -4.69
CA GLY A 215 -0.80 2.37 -3.53
C GLY A 215 -0.54 0.94 -3.10
N THR A 216 -0.76 0.66 -1.82
CA THR A 216 -0.66 -0.66 -1.23
C THR A 216 -1.77 -0.90 -0.22
N HIS A 217 -2.33 -2.09 -0.24
CA HIS A 217 -3.32 -2.52 0.75
C HIS A 217 -3.49 -4.03 0.74
N THR A 218 -4.00 -4.58 1.84
CA THR A 218 -4.54 -5.94 1.89
C THR A 218 -5.69 -6.03 2.89
N MET A 219 -6.81 -6.58 2.46
CA MET A 219 -8.00 -6.84 3.30
C MET A 219 -8.17 -8.34 3.58
N LEU A 220 -7.16 -9.15 3.28
CA LEU A 220 -7.25 -10.59 3.41
C LEU A 220 -6.96 -11.04 4.85
N HIS A 221 -7.86 -10.67 5.73
CA HIS A 221 -7.93 -11.08 7.12
C HIS A 221 -9.40 -11.17 7.57
N VAL A 222 -9.63 -11.81 8.71
CA VAL A 222 -10.98 -12.12 9.23
C VAL A 222 -11.90 -10.89 9.23
N LEU A 223 -11.44 -9.77 9.79
CA LEU A 223 -12.26 -8.55 9.88
C LEU A 223 -12.45 -7.88 8.52
N GLY A 224 -11.43 -7.88 7.65
CA GLY A 224 -11.53 -7.33 6.30
C GLY A 224 -12.60 -8.06 5.48
N ILE A 225 -12.56 -9.39 5.43
CA ILE A 225 -13.59 -10.19 4.74
C ILE A 225 -14.96 -9.99 5.37
N THR A 226 -15.06 -9.94 6.70
CA THR A 226 -16.32 -9.67 7.40
C THR A 226 -16.90 -8.31 7.01
N GLY A 227 -16.07 -7.28 6.98
CA GLY A 227 -16.48 -5.92 6.59
C GLY A 227 -17.05 -5.89 5.17
N PHE A 228 -16.36 -6.48 4.20
CA PHE A 228 -16.86 -6.57 2.82
C PHE A 228 -18.11 -7.41 2.68
N ASN A 229 -18.20 -8.54 3.38
CA ASN A 229 -19.42 -9.35 3.39
C ASN A 229 -20.64 -8.57 3.92
N ARG A 230 -20.43 -7.69 4.92
CA ARG A 230 -21.51 -6.85 5.47
C ARG A 230 -21.93 -5.72 4.52
N LEU A 231 -21.01 -5.13 3.78
CA LEU A 231 -21.31 -4.09 2.78
C LEU A 231 -22.19 -4.62 1.63
N THR A 232 -22.10 -5.92 1.37
CA THR A 232 -22.78 -6.54 0.22
C THR A 232 -24.09 -7.22 0.57
N GLN A 233 -24.52 -7.17 1.81
CA GLN A 233 -25.85 -7.62 2.23
C GLN A 233 -26.83 -6.42 2.26
N PRO A 234 -27.97 -6.44 1.56
CA PRO A 234 -28.79 -7.55 1.10
C PRO A 234 -29.01 -7.65 -0.42
N THR A 235 -28.03 -7.37 -1.24
CA THR A 235 -28.22 -7.55 -2.68
C THR A 235 -28.08 -9.01 -3.04
N THR A 236 -29.23 -9.65 -3.03
CA THR A 236 -29.42 -11.00 -3.54
C THR A 236 -28.75 -11.16 -4.90
N ALA A 237 -27.95 -12.16 -4.99
CA ALA A 237 -27.65 -12.99 -6.14
C ALA A 237 -26.46 -12.64 -7.04
N PHE A 238 -25.93 -11.45 -7.23
CA PHE A 238 -24.95 -11.31 -8.33
C PHE A 238 -23.67 -10.51 -8.08
N GLY A 239 -23.52 -9.77 -7.01
CA GLY A 239 -22.39 -8.82 -6.95
C GLY A 239 -21.47 -8.97 -5.75
N GLY A 240 -22.01 -9.16 -4.58
CA GLY A 240 -21.31 -8.91 -3.34
C GLY A 240 -20.17 -9.85 -3.03
N SER A 241 -20.39 -11.15 -3.06
CA SER A 241 -19.35 -12.12 -2.72
C SER A 241 -18.22 -12.19 -3.77
N ARG A 242 -18.55 -11.97 -5.04
CA ARG A 242 -17.54 -11.88 -6.11
C ARG A 242 -16.68 -10.64 -5.97
N MET A 243 -17.29 -9.50 -5.63
CA MET A 243 -16.56 -8.23 -5.46
C MET A 243 -15.59 -8.29 -4.27
N ALA A 244 -16.03 -8.86 -3.14
CA ALA A 244 -15.16 -9.07 -1.98
C ALA A 244 -13.92 -9.95 -2.32
N GLY A 245 -14.10 -10.99 -3.16
CA GLY A 245 -13.00 -11.85 -3.61
C GLY A 245 -12.03 -11.17 -4.59
N HIS A 246 -12.47 -10.15 -5.33
CA HIS A 246 -11.65 -9.48 -6.36
C HIS A 246 -10.84 -8.27 -5.85
N MET A 247 -11.21 -7.68 -4.71
CA MET A 247 -10.60 -6.44 -4.22
C MET A 247 -9.29 -6.64 -3.44
N MET A 248 -8.71 -7.81 -3.43
CA MET A 248 -7.64 -8.17 -2.54
C MET A 248 -6.27 -8.13 -3.20
N GLY A 249 -5.52 -7.07 -2.89
CA GLY A 249 -4.09 -7.01 -3.13
C GLY A 249 -3.65 -6.60 -4.53
N LEU A 250 -3.91 -5.35 -4.93
CA LEU A 250 -3.24 -4.73 -6.06
C LEU A 250 -2.27 -3.68 -5.54
N PHE A 251 -1.01 -3.81 -5.85
CA PHE A 251 -0.03 -2.75 -5.64
C PHE A 251 0.64 -2.37 -6.96
N VAL A 252 0.62 -1.08 -7.24
CA VAL A 252 1.35 -0.46 -8.36
C VAL A 252 2.23 0.63 -7.78
N ALA A 253 3.54 0.48 -7.88
CA ALA A 253 4.48 1.56 -7.66
C ALA A 253 4.90 2.13 -9.01
N VAL A 254 4.90 3.43 -9.12
CA VAL A 254 5.37 4.16 -10.30
C VAL A 254 6.37 5.20 -9.83
N THR A 255 7.53 5.24 -10.46
CA THR A 255 8.49 6.33 -10.27
C THR A 255 8.24 7.39 -11.34
N PHE A 256 8.24 8.64 -10.91
CA PHE A 256 8.11 9.79 -11.79
C PHE A 256 9.40 10.62 -11.75
N GLY A 257 9.82 11.10 -12.89
CA GLY A 257 10.89 12.09 -13.00
C GLY A 257 10.39 13.35 -13.70
N SER A 258 11.01 14.49 -13.42
CA SER A 258 10.79 15.72 -14.16
C SER A 258 11.64 15.71 -15.44
N ALA A 259 11.01 15.79 -16.61
CA ALA A 259 11.70 16.02 -17.87
C ALA A 259 11.67 17.52 -18.18
N TYR A 260 12.81 18.17 -18.06
CA TYR A 260 12.96 19.51 -18.62
C TYR A 260 13.16 19.38 -20.14
N THR A 261 12.21 19.90 -20.92
CA THR A 261 12.46 20.15 -22.35
C THR A 261 13.27 21.44 -22.44
N VAL A 262 14.51 21.34 -22.91
CA VAL A 262 15.32 22.45 -23.32
C VAL A 262 14.80 23.02 -24.65
#